data_de8f03cd6c0be466e31c570b24c38cdc
#
_entry.id   de8f03cd6c0be466e31c570b24c38cdc
#
_cell.length_a   1.000
_cell.length_b   1.000
_cell.length_c   1.000
_cell.angle_alpha   90.00
_cell.angle_beta   90.00
_cell.angle_gamma   90.00
#
_symmetry.space_group_name_H-M   'P 1'
#
loop_
_entity.id
_entity.type
_entity.pdbx_description
1 polymer ?
#
loop_
_entity_poly.entity_id
_entity_poly.type
_entity_poly.pdbx_seq_one_letter_code
_entity_poly.pdbx_strand_id
1 'polypeptide(L)'
;MNPVIGLDIAKGESKGQVFLQKGKPHGKSFDIQHTKEGLSQLQEILLSVEEMAGASPTVIFESTGHYHTPISQFLEEHQFVYILVNPLIAHQAKKSSLRKVKTDTLDAYRLCELFYKEEFEPHKQRGLKLLELRNLTRQHDAITNLLIQTKLQFHAILDQVFPEFRGVFGDLYSKVSIHVLSEFPTAESVLASSETDLANRIAARCPSRSTRWAADKANKLMAAAERNPFRAPRLQSHLLSLEMYIKILLQYQEHLSALEKQIDALAMDLEEYLIIQSIPGIGGKIAATIIAEIGEIDRFNHPKKLVAFAGVDPSVFSSGKFTATINRISKRGSSRLRHSLYLAVLCSLRKSGSKRLKAFYDRKRQEGKPHKVGIIACTNKLLHWIYVLLQRKEPFLDMA
;
A
#
# COMPACT_ATOMS: atom_id res chain seq x y z
N MET A 1 -36.67 15.28 -9.09
CA MET A 1 -35.45 16.12 -9.16
C MET A 1 -34.26 15.23 -8.78
N ASN A 2 -33.04 15.59 -9.15
CA ASN A 2 -31.85 14.83 -8.73
C ASN A 2 -30.94 15.79 -7.93
N PRO A 3 -31.27 16.08 -6.66
CA PRO A 3 -30.56 17.06 -5.86
C PRO A 3 -29.15 16.57 -5.50
N VAL A 4 -28.18 17.51 -5.42
CA VAL A 4 -26.80 17.21 -5.06
C VAL A 4 -26.23 18.25 -4.12
N ILE A 5 -25.40 17.81 -3.18
CA ILE A 5 -24.63 18.67 -2.30
C ILE A 5 -23.14 18.40 -2.58
N GLY A 6 -22.44 19.40 -3.09
CA GLY A 6 -21.00 19.37 -3.26
C GLY A 6 -20.30 19.85 -1.99
N LEU A 7 -19.35 19.06 -1.47
CA LEU A 7 -18.54 19.43 -0.32
C LEU A 7 -17.06 19.53 -0.71
N ASP A 8 -16.47 20.70 -0.56
CA ASP A 8 -15.01 20.85 -0.59
C ASP A 8 -14.47 20.66 0.82
N ILE A 9 -13.73 19.57 1.01
CA ILE A 9 -13.33 19.09 2.33
C ILE A 9 -11.91 19.53 2.67
N ALA A 10 -11.77 20.26 3.79
CA ALA A 10 -10.51 20.67 4.39
C ALA A 10 -10.29 19.97 5.76
N LYS A 11 -9.20 20.33 6.44
CA LYS A 11 -8.89 19.81 7.77
C LYS A 11 -9.85 20.39 8.81
N GLY A 12 -10.76 19.57 9.32
CA GLY A 12 -11.69 19.94 10.39
C GLY A 12 -12.93 20.73 9.94
N GLU A 13 -13.06 21.05 8.66
CA GLU A 13 -14.20 21.79 8.11
C GLU A 13 -14.46 21.45 6.64
N SER A 14 -15.66 21.74 6.16
CA SER A 14 -16.04 21.59 4.76
C SER A 14 -16.87 22.78 4.32
N LYS A 15 -16.67 23.20 3.07
CA LYS A 15 -17.54 24.18 2.42
C LYS A 15 -18.53 23.48 1.51
N GLY A 16 -19.82 23.78 1.66
CA GLY A 16 -20.89 23.12 0.94
C GLY A 16 -21.65 24.04 -0.01
N GLN A 17 -22.18 23.47 -1.09
CA GLN A 17 -23.13 24.12 -2.01
C GLN A 17 -24.22 23.12 -2.39
N VAL A 18 -25.48 23.57 -2.37
CA VAL A 18 -26.64 22.78 -2.78
C VAL A 18 -27.04 23.08 -4.21
N PHE A 19 -27.39 22.06 -4.99
CA PHE A 19 -28.09 22.20 -6.27
C PHE A 19 -29.34 21.31 -6.22
N LEU A 20 -30.53 21.89 -6.45
CA LEU A 20 -31.75 21.09 -6.57
C LEU A 20 -31.89 20.47 -7.95
N GLN A 21 -31.29 21.08 -8.96
CA GLN A 21 -31.25 20.59 -10.34
C GLN A 21 -30.03 21.15 -11.09
N LYS A 22 -29.75 20.60 -12.26
CA LYS A 22 -28.60 20.97 -13.10
C LYS A 22 -28.55 22.49 -13.34
N GLY A 23 -27.39 23.09 -13.02
CA GLY A 23 -27.09 24.49 -13.33
C GLY A 23 -27.79 25.53 -12.44
N LYS A 24 -28.52 25.07 -11.41
CA LYS A 24 -29.24 25.99 -10.50
C LYS A 24 -28.79 25.77 -9.05
N PRO A 25 -27.85 26.57 -8.54
CA PRO A 25 -27.51 26.55 -7.12
C PRO A 25 -28.73 27.02 -6.30
N HIS A 26 -28.91 26.36 -5.15
CA HIS A 26 -29.94 26.74 -4.19
C HIS A 26 -29.28 27.34 -2.96
N GLY A 27 -29.71 28.55 -2.59
CA GLY A 27 -29.17 29.27 -1.43
C GLY A 27 -27.71 29.70 -1.59
N LYS A 28 -27.12 30.17 -0.49
CA LYS A 28 -25.70 30.49 -0.38
C LYS A 28 -24.89 29.28 -0.05
N SER A 29 -23.59 29.28 -0.31
CA SER A 29 -22.68 28.29 0.24
C SER A 29 -22.68 28.32 1.76
N PHE A 30 -22.46 27.20 2.40
CA PHE A 30 -22.45 27.02 3.84
C PHE A 30 -21.15 26.37 4.32
N ASP A 31 -20.83 26.53 5.59
CA ASP A 31 -19.66 25.96 6.22
C ASP A 31 -20.12 24.90 7.25
N ILE A 32 -19.44 23.74 7.27
CA ILE A 32 -19.67 22.65 8.20
C ILE A 32 -18.39 22.37 8.94
N GLN A 33 -18.38 22.48 10.26
CA GLN A 33 -17.28 22.00 11.08
C GLN A 33 -17.39 20.47 11.26
N HIS A 34 -16.26 19.75 11.29
CA HIS A 34 -16.26 18.30 11.52
C HIS A 34 -16.36 17.97 13.01
N THR A 35 -17.34 18.60 13.69
CA THR A 35 -17.73 18.36 15.07
C THR A 35 -19.11 17.69 15.10
N LYS A 36 -19.53 17.22 16.27
CA LYS A 36 -20.85 16.62 16.43
C LYS A 36 -21.96 17.61 16.02
N GLU A 37 -21.83 18.85 16.45
CA GLU A 37 -22.79 19.94 16.16
C GLU A 37 -22.81 20.28 14.66
N GLY A 38 -21.64 20.38 14.03
CA GLY A 38 -21.56 20.64 12.60
C GLY A 38 -22.08 19.48 11.74
N LEU A 39 -21.87 18.23 12.13
CA LEU A 39 -22.46 17.07 11.45
C LEU A 39 -23.98 17.02 11.63
N SER A 40 -24.52 17.39 12.81
CA SER A 40 -25.97 17.56 13.00
C SER A 40 -26.54 18.65 12.10
N GLN A 41 -25.83 19.77 11.93
CA GLN A 41 -26.21 20.83 10.98
C GLN A 41 -26.21 20.32 9.53
N LEU A 42 -25.23 19.48 9.15
CA LEU A 42 -25.23 18.84 7.83
C LEU A 42 -26.47 17.96 7.64
N GLN A 43 -26.88 17.22 8.68
CA GLN A 43 -28.10 16.40 8.64
C GLN A 43 -29.34 17.24 8.40
N GLU A 44 -29.49 18.35 9.10
CA GLU A 44 -30.61 19.27 8.90
C GLU A 44 -30.68 19.81 7.46
N ILE A 45 -29.51 20.15 6.89
CA ILE A 45 -29.43 20.59 5.50
C ILE A 45 -29.84 19.47 4.53
N LEU A 46 -29.37 18.23 4.76
CA LEU A 46 -29.69 17.07 3.92
C LEU A 46 -31.22 16.78 3.94
N LEU A 47 -31.82 16.76 5.13
CA LEU A 47 -33.27 16.55 5.29
C LEU A 47 -34.11 17.67 4.67
N SER A 48 -33.70 18.93 4.85
CA SER A 48 -34.36 20.09 4.23
C SER A 48 -34.31 20.03 2.70
N VAL A 49 -33.18 19.64 2.13
CA VAL A 49 -33.04 19.46 0.66
C VAL A 49 -33.91 18.30 0.17
N GLU A 50 -34.00 17.19 0.92
CA GLU A 50 -34.86 16.06 0.61
C GLU A 50 -36.33 16.45 0.59
N GLU A 51 -36.79 17.21 1.59
CA GLU A 51 -38.17 17.72 1.67
C GLU A 51 -38.50 18.65 0.49
N MET A 52 -37.59 19.59 0.18
CA MET A 52 -37.78 20.53 -0.92
C MET A 52 -37.79 19.88 -2.31
N ALA A 53 -36.93 18.88 -2.52
CA ALA A 53 -36.74 18.24 -3.81
C ALA A 53 -37.66 17.03 -4.03
N GLY A 54 -38.25 16.47 -2.96
CA GLY A 54 -39.00 15.22 -2.97
C GLY A 54 -38.12 13.98 -3.25
N ALA A 55 -36.82 14.11 -3.09
CA ALA A 55 -35.83 13.04 -3.28
C ALA A 55 -34.59 13.29 -2.43
N SER A 56 -34.00 12.21 -1.89
CA SER A 56 -32.79 12.30 -1.07
C SER A 56 -31.60 12.84 -1.88
N PRO A 57 -30.85 13.84 -1.38
CA PRO A 57 -29.72 14.42 -2.09
C PRO A 57 -28.53 13.46 -2.11
N THR A 58 -27.80 13.45 -3.23
CA THR A 58 -26.50 12.79 -3.29
C THR A 58 -25.42 13.78 -2.84
N VAL A 59 -24.55 13.34 -1.93
CA VAL A 59 -23.39 14.16 -1.50
C VAL A 59 -22.19 13.81 -2.36
N ILE A 60 -21.49 14.81 -2.92
CA ILE A 60 -20.31 14.61 -3.77
C ILE A 60 -19.11 15.39 -3.21
N PHE A 61 -17.98 14.70 -3.03
CA PHE A 61 -16.75 15.32 -2.53
C PHE A 61 -15.50 14.61 -3.03
N GLU A 62 -14.36 15.32 -2.98
CA GLU A 62 -13.06 14.79 -3.40
C GLU A 62 -12.39 14.00 -2.26
N SER A 63 -11.73 12.87 -2.60
CA SER A 63 -10.94 12.08 -1.63
C SER A 63 -9.63 12.77 -1.28
N THR A 64 -9.69 13.86 -0.51
CA THR A 64 -8.52 14.62 -0.07
C THR A 64 -7.93 14.00 1.20
N GLY A 65 -6.85 13.22 1.06
CA GLY A 65 -6.17 12.57 2.18
C GLY A 65 -7.12 11.72 3.04
N HIS A 66 -7.14 11.99 4.35
CA HIS A 66 -8.02 11.33 5.32
C HIS A 66 -9.12 12.27 5.89
N TYR A 67 -9.13 13.54 5.47
CA TYR A 67 -10.04 14.54 6.05
C TYR A 67 -11.52 14.27 5.74
N HIS A 68 -11.81 13.53 4.69
CA HIS A 68 -13.17 13.14 4.32
C HIS A 68 -13.76 12.02 5.21
N THR A 69 -12.93 11.32 6.00
CA THR A 69 -13.36 10.17 6.78
C THR A 69 -14.53 10.45 7.73
N PRO A 70 -14.53 11.55 8.53
CA PRO A 70 -15.67 11.85 9.42
C PRO A 70 -16.97 12.07 8.64
N ILE A 71 -16.90 12.75 7.50
CA ILE A 71 -18.07 12.99 6.64
C ILE A 71 -18.58 11.68 6.02
N SER A 72 -17.67 10.85 5.48
CA SER A 72 -18.05 9.55 4.92
C SER A 72 -18.72 8.66 5.95
N GLN A 73 -18.13 8.54 7.14
CA GLN A 73 -18.68 7.74 8.24
C GLN A 73 -20.06 8.24 8.64
N PHE A 74 -20.22 9.56 8.83
CA PHE A 74 -21.50 10.17 9.16
C PHE A 74 -22.59 9.87 8.10
N LEU A 75 -22.26 10.02 6.80
CA LEU A 75 -23.20 9.73 5.71
C LEU A 75 -23.58 8.24 5.66
N GLU A 76 -22.63 7.35 5.93
CA GLU A 76 -22.86 5.90 6.01
C GLU A 76 -23.77 5.52 7.19
N GLU A 77 -23.52 6.08 8.38
CA GLU A 77 -24.33 5.84 9.59
C GLU A 77 -25.79 6.31 9.40
N HIS A 78 -26.00 7.39 8.63
CA HIS A 78 -27.32 7.95 8.35
C HIS A 78 -27.89 7.51 6.99
N GLN A 79 -27.25 6.56 6.30
CA GLN A 79 -27.70 5.98 5.03
C GLN A 79 -27.86 6.98 3.86
N PHE A 80 -27.15 8.09 3.88
CA PHE A 80 -27.11 9.03 2.77
C PHE A 80 -26.17 8.52 1.66
N VAL A 81 -26.62 8.67 0.42
CA VAL A 81 -25.83 8.30 -0.76
C VAL A 81 -24.74 9.35 -1.01
N TYR A 82 -23.51 8.90 -1.22
CA TYR A 82 -22.44 9.82 -1.56
C TYR A 82 -21.52 9.29 -2.68
N ILE A 83 -20.83 10.21 -3.33
CA ILE A 83 -19.86 9.97 -4.39
C ILE A 83 -18.49 10.50 -3.94
N LEU A 84 -17.51 9.60 -3.92
CA LEU A 84 -16.13 9.94 -3.62
C LEU A 84 -15.34 10.13 -4.91
N VAL A 85 -15.09 11.38 -5.29
CA VAL A 85 -14.42 11.72 -6.55
C VAL A 85 -12.90 11.54 -6.43
N ASN A 86 -12.32 10.92 -7.45
CA ASN A 86 -10.86 10.84 -7.55
C ASN A 86 -10.27 12.24 -7.76
N PRO A 87 -9.24 12.67 -6.99
CA PRO A 87 -8.59 13.98 -7.14
C PRO A 87 -8.13 14.30 -8.57
N LEU A 88 -7.75 13.28 -9.35
CA LEU A 88 -7.38 13.47 -10.76
C LEU A 88 -8.56 13.96 -11.62
N ILE A 89 -9.77 13.44 -11.38
CA ILE A 89 -11.00 13.82 -12.11
C ILE A 89 -11.39 15.24 -11.71
N ALA A 90 -11.43 15.52 -10.41
CA ALA A 90 -11.73 16.84 -9.89
C ALA A 90 -10.74 17.91 -10.43
N HIS A 91 -9.44 17.57 -10.46
CA HIS A 91 -8.42 18.45 -11.01
C HIS A 91 -8.54 18.67 -12.54
N GLN A 92 -8.92 17.65 -13.31
CA GLN A 92 -9.18 17.81 -14.75
C GLN A 92 -10.40 18.71 -15.00
N ALA A 93 -11.47 18.56 -14.22
CA ALA A 93 -12.64 19.43 -14.29
C ALA A 93 -12.29 20.89 -13.95
N LYS A 94 -11.42 21.12 -12.95
CA LYS A 94 -10.89 22.45 -12.59
C LYS A 94 -10.10 23.10 -13.74
N LYS A 95 -9.31 22.31 -14.49
CA LYS A 95 -8.50 22.80 -15.62
C LYS A 95 -9.30 23.17 -16.87
N SER A 96 -10.46 22.59 -17.07
CA SER A 96 -11.32 22.91 -18.23
C SER A 96 -12.02 24.27 -18.13
N SER A 97 -11.96 24.93 -16.97
CA SER A 97 -12.52 26.27 -16.77
C SER A 97 -11.57 27.35 -17.29
N LEU A 98 -12.08 28.23 -18.15
CA LEU A 98 -11.35 29.39 -18.71
C LEU A 98 -10.91 30.43 -17.65
N ARG A 99 -11.60 30.51 -16.51
CA ARG A 99 -11.29 31.43 -15.43
C ARG A 99 -10.52 30.71 -14.31
N LYS A 100 -9.31 31.16 -14.02
CA LYS A 100 -8.44 30.65 -12.95
C LYS A 100 -8.75 31.28 -11.57
N VAL A 101 -10.02 31.27 -11.15
CA VAL A 101 -10.37 31.66 -9.78
C VAL A 101 -10.44 30.41 -8.92
N LYS A 102 -9.76 30.44 -7.79
CA LYS A 102 -9.75 29.36 -6.80
C LYS A 102 -10.28 29.88 -5.47
N THR A 103 -11.46 29.42 -5.07
CA THR A 103 -12.05 29.62 -3.74
C THR A 103 -12.78 28.32 -3.37
N ASP A 104 -12.83 27.98 -2.09
CA ASP A 104 -13.48 26.76 -1.59
C ASP A 104 -14.97 26.71 -1.99
N THR A 105 -15.64 27.87 -2.01
CA THR A 105 -17.02 28.01 -2.52
C THR A 105 -17.15 27.60 -3.99
N LEU A 106 -16.18 27.99 -4.84
CA LEU A 106 -16.17 27.60 -6.25
C LEU A 106 -15.84 26.12 -6.43
N ASP A 107 -15.05 25.55 -5.54
CA ASP A 107 -14.69 24.14 -5.62
C ASP A 107 -15.88 23.25 -5.22
N ALA A 108 -16.65 23.58 -4.18
CA ALA A 108 -17.92 22.94 -3.85
C ALA A 108 -18.96 23.07 -4.98
N TYR A 109 -19.09 24.28 -5.57
CA TYR A 109 -19.94 24.52 -6.73
C TYR A 109 -19.57 23.64 -7.93
N ARG A 110 -18.28 23.55 -8.26
CA ARG A 110 -17.76 22.71 -9.36
C ARG A 110 -18.01 21.22 -9.17
N LEU A 111 -17.98 20.74 -7.92
CA LEU A 111 -18.34 19.36 -7.63
C LEU A 111 -19.81 19.09 -7.95
N CYS A 112 -20.73 20.02 -7.64
CA CYS A 112 -22.12 19.91 -8.07
C CYS A 112 -22.25 19.90 -9.60
N GLU A 113 -21.54 20.79 -10.32
CA GLU A 113 -21.56 20.76 -11.79
C GLU A 113 -21.00 19.46 -12.36
N LEU A 114 -19.94 18.91 -11.76
CA LEU A 114 -19.31 17.68 -12.16
C LEU A 114 -20.26 16.49 -12.03
N PHE A 115 -21.07 16.44 -10.96
CA PHE A 115 -22.11 15.46 -10.75
C PHE A 115 -23.08 15.34 -11.93
N TYR A 116 -23.45 16.45 -12.56
CA TYR A 116 -24.37 16.45 -13.70
C TYR A 116 -23.68 16.29 -15.07
N LYS A 117 -22.34 16.38 -15.13
CA LYS A 117 -21.56 16.23 -16.37
C LYS A 117 -21.05 14.82 -16.61
N GLU A 118 -20.76 14.11 -15.53
CA GLU A 118 -20.14 12.79 -15.57
C GLU A 118 -21.09 11.76 -14.95
N GLU A 119 -21.00 10.52 -15.40
CA GLU A 119 -21.69 9.40 -14.79
C GLU A 119 -20.85 8.87 -13.62
N PHE A 120 -21.37 9.00 -12.40
CA PHE A 120 -20.75 8.48 -11.20
C PHE A 120 -21.55 7.32 -10.63
N GLU A 121 -20.85 6.29 -10.19
CA GLU A 121 -21.44 5.26 -9.35
C GLU A 121 -21.38 5.72 -7.87
N PRO A 122 -22.45 5.56 -7.08
CA PRO A 122 -22.42 5.79 -5.65
C PRO A 122 -21.29 5.01 -4.98
N HIS A 123 -20.70 5.61 -3.94
CA HIS A 123 -19.69 4.92 -3.17
C HIS A 123 -20.33 3.70 -2.50
N LYS A 124 -19.83 2.51 -2.83
CA LYS A 124 -20.22 1.28 -2.14
C LYS A 124 -19.33 1.13 -0.91
N GLN A 125 -19.94 1.08 0.26
CA GLN A 125 -19.23 0.80 1.50
C GLN A 125 -18.55 -0.56 1.39
N ARG A 126 -17.27 -0.60 1.71
CA ARG A 126 -16.54 -1.87 1.82
C ARG A 126 -16.92 -2.55 3.13
N GLY A 127 -16.98 -3.87 3.13
CA GLY A 127 -17.15 -4.62 4.36
C GLY A 127 -16.07 -4.23 5.39
N LEU A 128 -16.44 -4.07 6.65
CA LEU A 128 -15.53 -3.64 7.73
C LEU A 128 -14.24 -4.47 7.77
N LYS A 129 -14.34 -5.80 7.58
CA LYS A 129 -13.17 -6.71 7.54
C LYS A 129 -12.18 -6.33 6.42
N LEU A 130 -12.66 -5.95 5.23
CA LEU A 130 -11.80 -5.53 4.11
C LEU A 130 -11.16 -4.16 4.36
N LEU A 131 -11.87 -3.25 5.05
CA LEU A 131 -11.32 -1.96 5.46
C LEU A 131 -10.22 -2.13 6.50
N GLU A 132 -10.43 -2.96 7.52
CA GLU A 132 -9.43 -3.29 8.53
C GLU A 132 -8.21 -3.95 7.89
N LEU A 133 -8.41 -4.95 7.04
CA LEU A 133 -7.31 -5.60 6.31
C LEU A 133 -6.51 -4.60 5.47
N ARG A 134 -7.20 -3.64 4.84
CA ARG A 134 -6.55 -2.58 4.07
C ARG A 134 -5.72 -1.65 4.95
N ASN A 135 -6.22 -1.28 6.11
CA ASN A 135 -5.48 -0.45 7.06
C ASN A 135 -4.23 -1.18 7.57
N LEU A 136 -4.35 -2.43 7.99
CA LEU A 136 -3.23 -3.25 8.48
C LEU A 136 -2.17 -3.48 7.39
N THR A 137 -2.57 -3.83 6.17
CA THR A 137 -1.62 -4.06 5.06
C THR A 137 -0.90 -2.78 4.65
N ARG A 138 -1.57 -1.62 4.69
CA ARG A 138 -0.97 -0.32 4.43
C ARG A 138 -0.02 0.12 5.52
N GLN A 139 -0.36 -0.12 6.78
CA GLN A 139 0.53 0.14 7.91
C GLN A 139 1.78 -0.74 7.85
N HIS A 140 1.60 -2.04 7.53
CA HIS A 140 2.71 -2.95 7.32
C HIS A 140 3.65 -2.44 6.21
N ASP A 141 3.12 -1.98 5.07
CA ASP A 141 3.90 -1.41 3.96
C ASP A 141 4.67 -0.14 4.42
N ALA A 142 4.01 0.75 5.17
CA ALA A 142 4.65 1.95 5.70
C ALA A 142 5.82 1.63 6.64
N ILE A 143 5.64 0.70 7.59
CA ILE A 143 6.71 0.28 8.51
C ILE A 143 7.83 -0.45 7.74
N THR A 144 7.51 -1.25 6.73
CA THR A 144 8.50 -1.90 5.86
C THR A 144 9.40 -0.86 5.17
N ASN A 145 8.81 0.23 4.67
CA ASN A 145 9.57 1.32 4.05
C ASN A 145 10.49 2.03 5.06
N LEU A 146 10.00 2.29 6.28
CA LEU A 146 10.82 2.85 7.36
C LEU A 146 11.97 1.90 7.73
N LEU A 147 11.72 0.60 7.82
CA LEU A 147 12.74 -0.42 8.06
C LEU A 147 13.83 -0.39 6.97
N ILE A 148 13.44 -0.27 5.69
CA ILE A 148 14.41 -0.19 4.57
C ILE A 148 15.29 1.06 4.73
N GLN A 149 14.71 2.21 5.02
CA GLN A 149 15.46 3.45 5.25
C GLN A 149 16.42 3.33 6.45
N THR A 150 15.93 2.76 7.54
CA THR A 150 16.75 2.51 8.74
C THR A 150 17.91 1.56 8.45
N LYS A 151 17.69 0.51 7.65
CA LYS A 151 18.76 -0.39 7.20
C LYS A 151 19.87 0.34 6.44
N LEU A 152 19.52 1.29 5.57
CA LEU A 152 20.54 2.09 4.85
C LEU A 152 21.38 2.93 5.80
N GLN A 153 20.76 3.59 6.76
CA GLN A 153 21.48 4.40 7.78
C GLN A 153 22.33 3.52 8.69
N PHE A 154 21.79 2.40 9.16
CA PHE A 154 22.51 1.41 9.94
C PHE A 154 23.76 0.91 9.22
N HIS A 155 23.67 0.60 7.91
CA HIS A 155 24.84 0.21 7.12
C HIS A 155 25.92 1.29 7.11
N ALA A 156 25.53 2.54 6.88
CA ALA A 156 26.48 3.64 6.82
C ALA A 156 27.23 3.85 8.16
N ILE A 157 26.56 3.59 9.29
CA ILE A 157 27.20 3.66 10.61
C ILE A 157 28.02 2.39 10.89
N LEU A 158 27.52 1.21 10.55
CA LEU A 158 28.25 -0.05 10.75
C LEU A 158 29.59 -0.04 10.01
N ASP A 159 29.65 0.55 8.80
CA ASP A 159 30.88 0.71 8.03
C ASP A 159 31.93 1.59 8.73
N GLN A 160 31.51 2.47 9.62
CA GLN A 160 32.37 3.37 10.38
C GLN A 160 32.74 2.83 11.78
N VAL A 161 32.03 1.80 12.25
CA VAL A 161 32.26 1.20 13.58
C VAL A 161 32.90 -0.18 13.46
N PHE A 162 32.26 -1.09 12.69
CA PHE A 162 32.69 -2.47 12.56
C PHE A 162 32.31 -3.05 11.17
N PRO A 163 32.97 -2.60 10.07
CA PRO A 163 32.65 -3.04 8.71
C PRO A 163 32.78 -4.55 8.50
N GLU A 164 33.77 -5.20 9.10
CA GLU A 164 34.03 -6.64 8.96
C GLU A 164 32.94 -7.54 9.57
N PHE A 165 32.06 -6.98 10.43
CA PHE A 165 30.94 -7.72 11.02
C PHE A 165 29.98 -8.29 9.97
N ARG A 166 29.87 -7.65 8.80
CA ARG A 166 28.92 -8.04 7.74
C ARG A 166 29.06 -9.49 7.25
N GLY A 167 30.25 -10.04 7.27
CA GLY A 167 30.52 -11.41 6.80
C GLY A 167 30.26 -12.52 7.80
N VAL A 168 29.99 -12.19 9.07
CA VAL A 168 29.90 -13.17 10.17
C VAL A 168 28.63 -14.01 10.09
N PHE A 169 27.48 -13.38 9.89
CA PHE A 169 26.19 -14.03 9.81
C PHE A 169 25.68 -14.03 8.36
N GLY A 170 24.93 -15.07 7.97
CA GLY A 170 24.36 -15.16 6.62
C GLY A 170 23.31 -14.09 6.33
N ASP A 171 22.58 -13.65 7.36
CA ASP A 171 21.70 -12.48 7.31
C ASP A 171 22.11 -11.52 8.43
N LEU A 172 22.60 -10.35 8.05
CA LEU A 172 23.01 -9.28 8.96
C LEU A 172 21.85 -8.79 9.85
N TYR A 173 20.64 -8.87 9.34
CA TYR A 173 19.43 -8.40 10.04
C TYR A 173 18.70 -9.50 10.81
N SER A 174 19.25 -10.71 10.87
CA SER A 174 18.68 -11.75 11.73
C SER A 174 18.73 -11.29 13.19
N LYS A 175 17.73 -11.68 13.98
CA LYS A 175 17.68 -11.33 15.42
C LYS A 175 18.97 -11.67 16.13
N VAL A 176 19.55 -12.84 15.83
CA VAL A 176 20.83 -13.26 16.44
C VAL A 176 21.96 -12.32 16.06
N SER A 177 22.11 -11.97 14.78
CA SER A 177 23.15 -11.05 14.31
C SER A 177 23.04 -9.69 14.99
N ILE A 178 21.84 -9.11 15.01
CA ILE A 178 21.59 -7.80 15.62
C ILE A 178 21.82 -7.82 17.13
N HIS A 179 21.42 -8.88 17.84
CA HIS A 179 21.68 -9.00 19.27
C HIS A 179 23.16 -9.18 19.58
N VAL A 180 23.90 -9.97 18.78
CA VAL A 180 25.34 -10.11 18.95
C VAL A 180 26.07 -8.79 18.71
N LEU A 181 25.67 -8.02 17.68
CA LEU A 181 26.24 -6.71 17.44
C LEU A 181 25.87 -5.69 18.54
N SER A 182 24.68 -5.81 19.14
CA SER A 182 24.32 -4.97 20.31
C SER A 182 25.19 -5.25 21.53
N GLU A 183 25.62 -6.49 21.72
CA GLU A 183 26.44 -6.92 22.84
C GLU A 183 27.94 -6.66 22.60
N PHE A 184 28.37 -6.83 21.34
CA PHE A 184 29.75 -6.62 20.88
C PHE A 184 29.79 -5.61 19.72
N PRO A 185 29.60 -4.31 19.98
CA PRO A 185 29.44 -3.33 18.91
C PRO A 185 30.75 -2.93 18.22
N THR A 186 31.93 -3.31 18.77
CA THR A 186 33.25 -2.98 18.23
C THR A 186 34.15 -4.20 18.13
N ALA A 187 35.17 -4.13 17.28
CA ALA A 187 36.22 -5.15 17.22
C ALA A 187 36.93 -5.31 18.58
N GLU A 188 37.16 -4.21 19.30
CA GLU A 188 37.77 -4.23 20.63
C GLU A 188 36.93 -5.04 21.63
N SER A 189 35.61 -4.83 21.67
CA SER A 189 34.72 -5.58 22.58
C SER A 189 34.70 -7.08 22.28
N VAL A 190 34.83 -7.47 21.00
CA VAL A 190 34.96 -8.87 20.60
C VAL A 190 36.31 -9.45 21.06
N LEU A 191 37.41 -8.76 20.78
CA LEU A 191 38.77 -9.22 21.12
C LEU A 191 39.06 -9.26 22.64
N ALA A 192 38.28 -8.51 23.44
CA ALA A 192 38.33 -8.58 24.91
C ALA A 192 37.65 -9.85 25.47
N SER A 193 36.92 -10.61 24.67
CA SER A 193 36.20 -11.81 25.07
C SER A 193 36.92 -13.07 24.58
N SER A 194 36.76 -14.20 25.30
CA SER A 194 37.25 -15.50 24.82
C SER A 194 36.31 -16.09 23.75
N GLU A 195 36.85 -16.91 22.86
CA GLU A 195 36.06 -17.65 21.85
C GLU A 195 34.95 -18.46 22.49
N THR A 196 35.22 -19.11 23.62
CA THR A 196 34.23 -19.92 24.37
C THR A 196 33.10 -19.07 24.94
N ASP A 197 33.41 -17.85 25.46
CA ASP A 197 32.37 -16.94 25.95
C ASP A 197 31.50 -16.42 24.81
N LEU A 198 32.11 -16.00 23.69
CA LEU A 198 31.37 -15.63 22.49
C LEU A 198 30.46 -16.75 21.99
N ALA A 199 30.97 -17.98 21.92
CA ALA A 199 30.17 -19.14 21.48
C ALA A 199 28.97 -19.39 22.40
N ASN A 200 29.17 -19.32 23.72
CA ASN A 200 28.11 -19.48 24.71
C ASN A 200 27.03 -18.39 24.60
N ARG A 201 27.41 -17.14 24.44
CA ARG A 201 26.48 -16.01 24.28
C ARG A 201 25.70 -16.11 22.96
N ILE A 202 26.34 -16.51 21.85
CA ILE A 202 25.67 -16.76 20.56
C ILE A 202 24.69 -17.94 20.69
N ALA A 203 25.08 -19.04 21.36
CA ALA A 203 24.22 -20.19 21.60
C ALA A 203 22.97 -19.81 22.42
N ALA A 204 23.14 -19.01 23.48
CA ALA A 204 22.04 -18.53 24.31
C ALA A 204 21.00 -17.70 23.52
N ARG A 205 21.43 -16.98 22.50
CA ARG A 205 20.53 -16.19 21.62
C ARG A 205 19.82 -17.02 20.54
N CYS A 206 20.27 -18.25 20.28
CA CYS A 206 19.72 -19.11 19.25
C CYS A 206 19.66 -20.59 19.70
N PRO A 207 18.78 -20.97 20.65
CA PRO A 207 18.69 -22.32 21.20
C PRO A 207 18.35 -23.39 20.15
N SER A 208 17.78 -22.99 19.01
CA SER A 208 17.43 -23.91 17.92
C SER A 208 18.61 -24.33 17.05
N ARG A 209 19.81 -23.77 17.25
CA ARG A 209 21.04 -24.08 16.52
C ARG A 209 21.98 -24.93 17.38
N SER A 210 22.82 -25.72 16.69
CA SER A 210 23.83 -26.55 17.40
C SER A 210 24.93 -25.70 18.01
N THR A 211 25.56 -26.23 19.06
CA THR A 211 26.76 -25.63 19.70
C THR A 211 27.91 -25.48 18.70
N ARG A 212 28.06 -26.44 17.77
CA ARG A 212 29.04 -26.36 16.67
C ARG A 212 28.81 -25.13 15.77
N TRP A 213 27.54 -24.82 15.46
CA TRP A 213 27.21 -23.61 14.69
C TRP A 213 27.58 -22.34 15.47
N ALA A 214 27.30 -22.29 16.76
CA ALA A 214 27.65 -21.15 17.60
C ALA A 214 29.17 -20.93 17.68
N ALA A 215 29.95 -22.02 17.83
CA ALA A 215 31.41 -21.97 17.79
C ALA A 215 31.95 -21.49 16.42
N ASP A 216 31.39 -21.97 15.30
CA ASP A 216 31.74 -21.47 13.95
C ASP A 216 31.51 -19.96 13.84
N LYS A 217 30.39 -19.46 14.42
CA LYS A 217 30.09 -18.02 14.40
C LYS A 217 30.99 -17.21 15.31
N ALA A 218 31.36 -17.74 16.48
CA ALA A 218 32.33 -17.11 17.38
C ALA A 218 33.70 -16.97 16.71
N ASN A 219 34.20 -18.04 16.05
CA ASN A 219 35.44 -18.03 15.29
C ASN A 219 35.41 -16.99 14.14
N LYS A 220 34.32 -16.94 13.38
CA LYS A 220 34.13 -15.96 12.32
C LYS A 220 34.09 -14.52 12.86
N LEU A 221 33.46 -14.31 14.02
CA LEU A 221 33.37 -13.00 14.66
C LEU A 221 34.76 -12.55 15.17
N MET A 222 35.53 -13.45 15.80
CA MET A 222 36.90 -13.19 16.26
C MET A 222 37.78 -12.82 15.07
N ALA A 223 37.78 -13.64 14.01
CA ALA A 223 38.54 -13.39 12.78
C ALA A 223 38.14 -12.08 12.09
N ALA A 224 36.85 -11.70 12.14
CA ALA A 224 36.37 -10.43 11.63
C ALA A 224 36.89 -9.26 12.46
N ALA A 225 36.93 -9.40 13.78
CA ALA A 225 37.49 -8.38 14.69
C ALA A 225 39.00 -8.18 14.50
N GLU A 226 39.74 -9.24 14.26
CA GLU A 226 41.19 -9.17 13.96
C GLU A 226 41.47 -8.45 12.63
N ARG A 227 40.65 -8.68 11.62
CA ARG A 227 40.78 -8.04 10.30
C ARG A 227 40.26 -6.62 10.26
N ASN A 228 39.50 -6.19 11.27
CA ASN A 228 38.87 -4.88 11.25
C ASN A 228 39.94 -3.75 11.20
N PRO A 229 39.79 -2.74 10.34
CA PRO A 229 40.83 -1.72 10.12
C PRO A 229 41.08 -0.84 11.36
N PHE A 230 40.15 -0.82 12.31
CA PHE A 230 40.23 -0.07 13.57
C PHE A 230 39.62 -0.87 14.72
N ARG A 231 40.19 -0.79 15.92
CA ARG A 231 39.69 -1.52 17.10
C ARG A 231 38.39 -0.91 17.64
N ALA A 232 38.36 0.43 17.73
CA ALA A 232 37.20 1.20 18.16
C ALA A 232 36.97 2.39 17.24
N PRO A 233 35.73 2.90 17.14
CA PRO A 233 35.42 4.07 16.31
C PRO A 233 36.08 5.32 16.91
N ARG A 234 36.54 6.22 16.04
CA ARG A 234 37.13 7.51 16.45
C ARG A 234 36.13 8.41 17.19
N LEU A 235 34.84 8.31 16.87
CA LEU A 235 33.77 9.13 17.44
C LEU A 235 32.81 8.27 18.27
N GLN A 236 32.66 8.58 19.55
CA GLN A 236 31.67 7.89 20.41
C GLN A 236 30.24 8.08 19.97
N SER A 237 29.93 9.16 19.25
CA SER A 237 28.61 9.37 18.63
C SER A 237 28.22 8.30 17.61
N HIS A 238 29.19 7.64 16.95
CA HIS A 238 28.91 6.53 16.05
C HIS A 238 28.41 5.29 16.80
N LEU A 239 28.96 5.00 17.98
CA LEU A 239 28.47 3.92 18.85
C LEU A 239 27.05 4.20 19.30
N LEU A 240 26.78 5.41 19.78
CA LEU A 240 25.42 5.82 20.17
C LEU A 240 24.44 5.66 19.00
N SER A 241 24.83 6.11 17.81
CA SER A 241 24.00 5.98 16.61
C SER A 241 23.77 4.51 16.24
N LEU A 242 24.78 3.66 16.30
CA LEU A 242 24.67 2.23 16.05
C LEU A 242 23.67 1.55 17.00
N GLU A 243 23.80 1.82 18.31
CA GLU A 243 22.88 1.31 19.34
C GLU A 243 21.42 1.76 19.09
N MET A 244 21.23 3.04 18.73
CA MET A 244 19.89 3.57 18.41
C MET A 244 19.30 2.85 17.22
N TYR A 245 20.05 2.67 16.11
CA TYR A 245 19.56 1.96 14.94
C TYR A 245 19.28 0.48 15.21
N ILE A 246 20.11 -0.18 16.03
CA ILE A 246 19.85 -1.56 16.48
C ILE A 246 18.49 -1.66 17.18
N LYS A 247 18.21 -0.77 18.16
CA LYS A 247 16.93 -0.75 18.87
C LYS A 247 15.75 -0.52 17.93
N ILE A 248 15.87 0.44 17.01
CA ILE A 248 14.83 0.74 16.01
C ILE A 248 14.59 -0.48 15.08
N LEU A 249 15.66 -1.13 14.61
CA LEU A 249 15.55 -2.32 13.74
C LEU A 249 14.82 -3.47 14.45
N LEU A 250 15.15 -3.76 15.71
CA LEU A 250 14.48 -4.78 16.51
C LEU A 250 13.00 -4.44 16.73
N GLN A 251 12.70 -3.19 17.05
CA GLN A 251 11.33 -2.72 17.25
C GLN A 251 10.49 -2.83 15.97
N TYR A 252 11.04 -2.44 14.82
CA TYR A 252 10.34 -2.61 13.55
C TYR A 252 10.09 -4.08 13.20
N GLN A 253 11.04 -4.96 13.47
CA GLN A 253 10.84 -6.41 13.26
C GLN A 253 9.72 -6.96 14.14
N GLU A 254 9.61 -6.51 15.39
CA GLU A 254 8.54 -6.90 16.30
C GLU A 254 7.18 -6.39 15.82
N HIS A 255 7.08 -5.11 15.45
CA HIS A 255 5.85 -4.52 14.91
C HIS A 255 5.40 -5.20 13.62
N LEU A 256 6.32 -5.48 12.69
CA LEU A 256 5.99 -6.20 11.47
C LEU A 256 5.48 -7.61 11.75
N SER A 257 6.11 -8.33 12.69
CA SER A 257 5.65 -9.67 13.09
C SER A 257 4.26 -9.65 13.73
N ALA A 258 3.97 -8.63 14.56
CA ALA A 258 2.65 -8.45 15.16
C ALA A 258 1.58 -8.14 14.08
N LEU A 259 1.88 -7.24 13.15
CA LEU A 259 0.99 -6.92 12.04
C LEU A 259 0.74 -8.11 11.12
N GLU A 260 1.77 -8.89 10.81
CA GLU A 260 1.63 -10.11 9.98
C GLU A 260 0.67 -11.10 10.62
N LYS A 261 0.76 -11.34 11.93
CA LYS A 261 -0.18 -12.21 12.64
C LYS A 261 -1.63 -11.70 12.58
N GLN A 262 -1.84 -10.40 12.74
CA GLN A 262 -3.18 -9.80 12.66
C GLN A 262 -3.73 -9.84 11.22
N ILE A 263 -2.88 -9.57 10.22
CA ILE A 263 -3.25 -9.65 8.80
C ILE A 263 -3.66 -11.08 8.46
N ASP A 264 -2.87 -12.08 8.87
CA ASP A 264 -3.15 -13.49 8.60
C ASP A 264 -4.46 -13.94 9.28
N ALA A 265 -4.65 -13.59 10.56
CA ALA A 265 -5.86 -13.93 11.29
C ALA A 265 -7.11 -13.34 10.64
N LEU A 266 -7.06 -12.08 10.22
CA LEU A 266 -8.21 -11.42 9.57
C LEU A 266 -8.45 -11.93 8.15
N ALA A 267 -7.36 -12.23 7.41
CA ALA A 267 -7.44 -12.70 6.02
C ALA A 267 -7.97 -14.12 5.89
N MET A 268 -7.65 -15.02 6.84
CA MET A 268 -8.10 -16.41 6.85
C MET A 268 -9.64 -16.56 6.83
N ASP A 269 -10.36 -15.58 7.36
CA ASP A 269 -11.84 -15.56 7.36
C ASP A 269 -12.44 -15.14 6.00
N LEU A 270 -11.62 -14.75 5.03
CA LEU A 270 -12.08 -14.26 3.73
C LEU A 270 -11.91 -15.35 2.66
N GLU A 271 -13.02 -15.75 2.03
CA GLU A 271 -13.01 -16.74 0.95
C GLU A 271 -12.08 -16.30 -0.20
N GLU A 272 -12.10 -15.01 -0.53
CA GLU A 272 -11.28 -14.40 -1.58
C GLU A 272 -9.78 -14.55 -1.31
N TYR A 273 -9.39 -14.58 -0.04
CA TYR A 273 -7.98 -14.79 0.34
C TYR A 273 -7.48 -16.17 -0.08
N LEU A 274 -8.25 -17.20 0.22
CA LEU A 274 -7.90 -18.58 -0.12
C LEU A 274 -7.88 -18.77 -1.66
N ILE A 275 -8.82 -18.12 -2.36
CA ILE A 275 -8.87 -18.13 -3.82
C ILE A 275 -7.61 -17.50 -4.42
N ILE A 276 -7.19 -16.34 -3.96
CA ILE A 276 -5.98 -15.65 -4.48
C ILE A 276 -4.72 -16.44 -4.11
N GLN A 277 -4.66 -17.00 -2.91
CA GLN A 277 -3.52 -17.79 -2.44
C GLN A 277 -3.38 -19.12 -3.20
N SER A 278 -4.45 -19.64 -3.80
CA SER A 278 -4.39 -20.83 -4.64
C SER A 278 -3.56 -20.64 -5.93
N ILE A 279 -3.27 -19.39 -6.32
CA ILE A 279 -2.43 -19.10 -7.49
C ILE A 279 -0.96 -19.37 -7.12
N PRO A 280 -0.26 -20.30 -7.81
CA PRO A 280 1.11 -20.68 -7.46
C PRO A 280 2.07 -19.49 -7.47
N GLY A 281 2.80 -19.32 -6.37
CA GLY A 281 3.73 -18.21 -6.15
C GLY A 281 3.12 -16.98 -5.43
N ILE A 282 1.82 -17.00 -5.13
CA ILE A 282 1.19 -15.96 -4.31
C ILE A 282 1.11 -16.42 -2.85
N GLY A 283 1.96 -15.85 -2.01
CA GLY A 283 1.94 -16.08 -0.57
C GLY A 283 0.87 -15.23 0.15
N GLY A 284 0.59 -15.56 1.42
CA GLY A 284 -0.47 -14.94 2.23
C GLY A 284 -0.43 -13.42 2.24
N LYS A 285 0.73 -12.81 2.48
CA LYS A 285 0.90 -11.37 2.52
C LYS A 285 0.54 -10.66 1.20
N ILE A 286 0.96 -11.24 0.07
CA ILE A 286 0.64 -10.71 -1.27
C ILE A 286 -0.85 -10.86 -1.52
N ALA A 287 -1.44 -12.02 -1.20
CA ALA A 287 -2.87 -12.28 -1.32
C ALA A 287 -3.70 -11.28 -0.51
N ALA A 288 -3.38 -11.12 0.78
CA ALA A 288 -4.04 -10.17 1.67
C ALA A 288 -3.99 -8.73 1.13
N THR A 289 -2.82 -8.29 0.64
CA THR A 289 -2.68 -6.93 0.07
C THR A 289 -3.48 -6.75 -1.22
N ILE A 290 -3.50 -7.77 -2.10
CA ILE A 290 -4.27 -7.72 -3.35
C ILE A 290 -5.76 -7.57 -3.03
N ILE A 291 -6.32 -8.39 -2.13
CA ILE A 291 -7.74 -8.36 -1.76
C ILE A 291 -8.08 -7.03 -1.09
N ALA A 292 -7.27 -6.61 -0.12
CA ALA A 292 -7.48 -5.37 0.61
C ALA A 292 -7.50 -4.14 -0.31
N GLU A 293 -6.64 -4.10 -1.33
CA GLU A 293 -6.61 -2.99 -2.30
C GLU A 293 -7.72 -3.09 -3.36
N ILE A 294 -8.07 -4.30 -3.84
CA ILE A 294 -9.18 -4.51 -4.76
C ILE A 294 -10.50 -4.18 -4.05
N GLY A 295 -10.69 -4.65 -2.82
CA GLY A 295 -11.98 -4.62 -2.13
C GLY A 295 -12.95 -5.61 -2.77
N GLU A 296 -14.23 -5.30 -2.74
CA GLU A 296 -15.28 -6.16 -3.32
C GLU A 296 -15.19 -6.20 -4.84
N ILE A 297 -15.14 -7.42 -5.39
CA ILE A 297 -14.95 -7.63 -6.82
C ILE A 297 -16.17 -7.20 -7.64
N ASP A 298 -17.37 -7.25 -7.04
CA ASP A 298 -18.65 -6.93 -7.72
C ASP A 298 -18.78 -5.46 -8.15
N ARG A 299 -17.93 -4.59 -7.62
CA ARG A 299 -17.84 -3.20 -8.10
C ARG A 299 -17.24 -3.07 -9.50
N PHE A 300 -16.62 -4.14 -10.02
CA PHE A 300 -16.07 -4.17 -11.37
C PHE A 300 -16.95 -5.03 -12.27
N ASN A 301 -17.61 -4.43 -13.25
CA ASN A 301 -18.44 -5.15 -14.22
C ASN A 301 -17.61 -5.80 -15.35
N HIS A 302 -16.30 -5.54 -15.44
CA HIS A 302 -15.42 -6.08 -16.46
C HIS A 302 -13.94 -6.09 -16.01
N PRO A 303 -13.15 -7.14 -16.35
CA PRO A 303 -11.74 -7.24 -15.93
C PRO A 303 -10.87 -6.06 -16.39
N LYS A 304 -11.17 -5.42 -17.51
CA LYS A 304 -10.44 -4.22 -17.96
C LYS A 304 -10.60 -3.04 -17.00
N LYS A 305 -11.73 -2.91 -16.28
CA LYS A 305 -11.89 -1.89 -15.23
C LYS A 305 -10.98 -2.15 -14.05
N LEU A 306 -10.78 -3.42 -13.68
CA LEU A 306 -9.82 -3.81 -12.64
C LEU A 306 -8.36 -3.52 -13.08
N VAL A 307 -8.03 -3.77 -14.36
CA VAL A 307 -6.72 -3.42 -14.95
C VAL A 307 -6.46 -1.92 -14.89
N ALA A 308 -7.45 -1.10 -15.26
CA ALA A 308 -7.38 0.36 -15.16
C ALA A 308 -7.29 0.83 -13.69
N PHE A 309 -8.05 0.21 -12.79
CA PHE A 309 -7.97 0.47 -11.35
C PHE A 309 -6.59 0.19 -10.76
N ALA A 310 -5.92 -0.86 -11.23
CA ALA A 310 -4.52 -1.13 -10.89
C ALA A 310 -3.54 -0.17 -11.60
N GLY A 311 -3.97 0.53 -12.65
CA GLY A 311 -3.16 1.44 -13.45
C GLY A 311 -2.06 0.74 -14.24
N VAL A 312 -2.31 -0.50 -14.70
CA VAL A 312 -1.42 -1.28 -15.56
C VAL A 312 -1.90 -1.34 -17.02
N ASP A 313 -2.96 -0.61 -17.33
CA ASP A 313 -3.45 -0.37 -18.68
C ASP A 313 -2.44 0.46 -19.48
N PRO A 314 -2.19 0.15 -20.77
CA PRO A 314 -1.31 0.96 -21.60
C PRO A 314 -1.96 2.31 -21.94
N SER A 315 -1.21 3.40 -21.83
CA SER A 315 -1.60 4.68 -22.39
C SER A 315 -1.47 4.62 -23.92
N VAL A 316 -2.58 4.64 -24.63
CA VAL A 316 -2.58 4.62 -26.10
C VAL A 316 -2.59 6.06 -26.62
N PHE A 317 -1.62 6.39 -27.43
CA PHE A 317 -1.57 7.66 -28.17
C PHE A 317 -1.68 7.37 -29.67
N SER A 318 -2.81 7.74 -30.25
CA SER A 318 -3.03 7.66 -31.70
C SER A 318 -3.68 8.95 -32.19
N SER A 319 -3.21 9.48 -33.29
CA SER A 319 -3.80 10.65 -33.95
C SER A 319 -3.70 10.47 -35.45
N GLY A 320 -4.82 10.37 -36.14
CA GLY A 320 -4.87 10.08 -37.56
C GLY A 320 -4.16 8.76 -37.89
N LYS A 321 -3.15 8.81 -38.76
CA LYS A 321 -2.34 7.64 -39.14
C LYS A 321 -1.20 7.33 -38.15
N PHE A 322 -0.96 8.19 -37.16
CA PHE A 322 0.10 7.99 -36.16
C PHE A 322 -0.38 7.13 -35.01
N THR A 323 0.34 6.05 -34.72
CA THR A 323 0.17 5.24 -33.51
C THR A 323 1.50 5.14 -32.80
N ALA A 324 1.56 5.55 -31.54
CA ALA A 324 2.78 5.48 -30.74
C ALA A 324 3.25 4.04 -30.58
N THR A 325 4.53 3.80 -30.92
CA THR A 325 5.17 2.48 -30.81
C THR A 325 5.57 2.12 -29.38
N ILE A 326 5.73 3.11 -28.49
CA ILE A 326 6.11 2.94 -27.09
C ILE A 326 4.99 3.49 -26.20
N ASN A 327 4.22 2.59 -25.60
CA ASN A 327 3.16 2.94 -24.68
C ASN A 327 3.55 2.57 -23.26
N ARG A 328 3.54 3.56 -22.36
CA ARG A 328 3.73 3.33 -20.91
C ARG A 328 2.41 2.98 -20.25
N ILE A 329 2.45 2.29 -19.10
CA ILE A 329 1.26 2.08 -18.27
C ILE A 329 0.78 3.40 -17.67
N SER A 330 -0.55 3.52 -17.48
CA SER A 330 -1.19 4.77 -17.01
C SER A 330 -0.73 5.20 -15.62
N LYS A 331 -0.44 4.26 -14.73
CA LYS A 331 -0.11 4.46 -13.31
C LYS A 331 -1.17 5.27 -12.52
N ARG A 332 -2.37 5.44 -13.05
CA ARG A 332 -3.45 6.25 -12.45
C ARG A 332 -4.18 5.57 -11.30
N GLY A 333 -3.90 4.28 -11.04
CA GLY A 333 -4.54 3.49 -10.00
C GLY A 333 -3.68 3.27 -8.76
N SER A 334 -4.08 2.31 -7.91
CA SER A 334 -3.39 1.97 -6.67
C SER A 334 -1.94 1.53 -6.92
N SER A 335 -0.98 2.29 -6.38
CA SER A 335 0.45 1.96 -6.46
C SER A 335 0.78 0.70 -5.64
N ARG A 336 0.08 0.47 -4.52
CA ARG A 336 0.25 -0.70 -3.66
C ARG A 336 -0.24 -1.96 -4.34
N LEU A 337 -1.41 -1.91 -4.98
CA LEU A 337 -1.92 -3.02 -5.79
C LEU A 337 -0.95 -3.37 -6.92
N ARG A 338 -0.46 -2.37 -7.65
CA ARG A 338 0.53 -2.59 -8.72
C ARG A 338 1.81 -3.23 -8.21
N HIS A 339 2.32 -2.77 -7.06
CA HIS A 339 3.53 -3.34 -6.45
C HIS A 339 3.31 -4.79 -6.04
N SER A 340 2.20 -5.09 -5.35
CA SER A 340 1.88 -6.47 -4.93
C SER A 340 1.68 -7.41 -6.11
N LEU A 341 1.02 -6.95 -7.17
CA LEU A 341 0.86 -7.73 -8.41
C LEU A 341 2.20 -7.96 -9.13
N TYR A 342 3.09 -6.96 -9.13
CA TYR A 342 4.43 -7.12 -9.67
C TYR A 342 5.22 -8.18 -8.91
N LEU A 343 5.18 -8.16 -7.57
CA LEU A 343 5.81 -9.18 -6.72
C LEU A 343 5.16 -10.56 -6.93
N ALA A 344 3.83 -10.62 -7.02
CA ALA A 344 3.09 -11.85 -7.32
C ALA A 344 3.61 -12.50 -8.61
N VAL A 345 3.75 -11.72 -9.69
CA VAL A 345 4.29 -12.21 -10.96
C VAL A 345 5.72 -12.71 -10.80
N LEU A 346 6.60 -11.93 -10.16
CA LEU A 346 8.00 -12.35 -9.93
C LEU A 346 8.10 -13.66 -9.16
N CYS A 347 7.26 -13.86 -8.14
CA CYS A 347 7.20 -15.10 -7.38
C CYS A 347 6.61 -16.25 -8.21
N SER A 348 5.56 -15.99 -8.99
CA SER A 348 4.93 -17.00 -9.87
C SER A 348 5.81 -17.46 -11.03
N LEU A 349 6.83 -16.69 -11.41
CA LEU A 349 7.79 -17.08 -12.45
C LEU A 349 8.95 -17.96 -11.95
N ARG A 350 9.05 -18.21 -10.63
CA ARG A 350 10.04 -19.12 -10.04
C ARG A 350 9.70 -20.59 -10.39
N LYS A 351 10.65 -21.51 -10.13
CA LYS A 351 10.48 -22.95 -10.43
C LYS A 351 9.23 -23.55 -9.79
N SER A 352 8.88 -23.15 -8.58
CA SER A 352 7.69 -23.58 -7.84
C SER A 352 6.43 -22.78 -8.13
N GLY A 353 6.47 -21.87 -9.09
CA GLY A 353 5.36 -20.98 -9.43
C GLY A 353 4.46 -21.53 -10.53
N SER A 354 3.62 -20.67 -11.12
CA SER A 354 2.65 -21.05 -12.16
C SER A 354 3.33 -21.36 -13.49
N LYS A 355 3.16 -22.61 -13.96
CA LYS A 355 3.64 -23.06 -15.29
C LYS A 355 3.00 -22.24 -16.42
N ARG A 356 1.69 -21.98 -16.32
CA ARG A 356 0.93 -21.20 -17.33
C ARG A 356 1.42 -19.75 -17.42
N LEU A 357 1.70 -19.12 -16.29
CA LEU A 357 2.21 -17.75 -16.29
C LEU A 357 3.65 -17.70 -16.82
N LYS A 358 4.47 -18.68 -16.46
CA LYS A 358 5.84 -18.82 -16.96
C LYS A 358 5.86 -19.00 -18.48
N ALA A 359 5.07 -19.91 -19.04
CA ALA A 359 4.95 -20.11 -20.48
C ALA A 359 4.50 -18.83 -21.21
N PHE A 360 3.55 -18.08 -20.62
CA PHE A 360 3.13 -16.80 -21.19
C PHE A 360 4.24 -15.76 -21.18
N TYR A 361 4.99 -15.68 -20.08
CA TYR A 361 6.16 -14.78 -19.99
C TYR A 361 7.23 -15.14 -21.02
N ASP A 362 7.60 -16.42 -21.14
CA ASP A 362 8.62 -16.89 -22.06
C ASP A 362 8.25 -16.59 -23.52
N ARG A 363 6.97 -16.79 -23.89
CA ARG A 363 6.46 -16.38 -25.21
C ARG A 363 6.64 -14.88 -25.44
N LYS A 364 6.33 -14.02 -24.44
CA LYS A 364 6.53 -12.57 -24.55
C LYS A 364 8.01 -12.21 -24.71
N ARG A 365 8.90 -12.97 -24.09
CA ARG A 365 10.36 -12.79 -24.27
C ARG A 365 10.83 -13.21 -25.66
N GLN A 366 10.29 -14.30 -26.21
CA GLN A 366 10.54 -14.76 -27.58
C GLN A 366 10.03 -13.76 -28.63
N GLU A 367 8.91 -13.05 -28.36
CA GLU A 367 8.42 -11.93 -29.17
C GLU A 367 9.33 -10.69 -29.11
N GLY A 368 10.50 -10.76 -28.48
CA GLY A 368 11.46 -9.65 -28.35
C GLY A 368 11.08 -8.60 -27.30
N LYS A 369 10.06 -8.82 -26.46
CA LYS A 369 9.64 -7.83 -25.47
C LYS A 369 10.66 -7.74 -24.33
N PRO A 370 11.04 -6.51 -23.86
CA PRO A 370 11.91 -6.32 -22.72
C PRO A 370 11.35 -6.98 -21.44
N HIS A 371 12.23 -7.35 -20.49
CA HIS A 371 11.84 -8.03 -19.25
C HIS A 371 10.67 -7.34 -18.53
N LYS A 372 10.78 -6.02 -18.27
CA LYS A 372 9.73 -5.26 -17.57
C LYS A 372 8.40 -5.25 -18.34
N VAL A 373 8.43 -5.21 -19.66
CA VAL A 373 7.21 -5.28 -20.49
C VAL A 373 6.57 -6.66 -20.39
N GLY A 374 7.37 -7.73 -20.38
CA GLY A 374 6.91 -9.10 -20.17
C GLY A 374 6.24 -9.26 -18.79
N ILE A 375 6.84 -8.72 -17.73
CA ILE A 375 6.24 -8.73 -16.38
C ILE A 375 4.90 -7.99 -16.35
N ILE A 376 4.79 -6.80 -16.95
CA ILE A 376 3.54 -6.05 -16.98
C ILE A 376 2.45 -6.78 -17.79
N ALA A 377 2.82 -7.43 -18.89
CA ALA A 377 1.88 -8.27 -19.64
C ALA A 377 1.37 -9.46 -18.78
N CYS A 378 2.25 -10.09 -17.99
CA CYS A 378 1.87 -11.11 -17.00
C CYS A 378 0.97 -10.54 -15.90
N THR A 379 1.26 -9.33 -15.43
CA THR A 379 0.43 -8.64 -14.42
C THR A 379 -0.99 -8.40 -14.94
N ASN A 380 -1.12 -7.96 -16.18
CA ASN A 380 -2.43 -7.79 -16.81
C ASN A 380 -3.19 -9.13 -16.91
N LYS A 381 -2.50 -10.19 -17.37
CA LYS A 381 -3.08 -11.54 -17.44
C LYS A 381 -3.49 -12.08 -16.05
N LEU A 382 -2.65 -11.85 -15.04
CA LEU A 382 -2.94 -12.23 -13.65
C LEU A 382 -4.19 -11.52 -13.12
N LEU A 383 -4.37 -10.24 -13.41
CA LEU A 383 -5.57 -9.48 -13.03
C LEU A 383 -6.85 -10.03 -13.68
N HIS A 384 -6.77 -10.46 -14.95
CA HIS A 384 -7.89 -11.14 -15.59
C HIS A 384 -8.23 -12.48 -14.90
N TRP A 385 -7.23 -13.25 -14.50
CA TRP A 385 -7.46 -14.47 -13.71
C TRP A 385 -8.08 -14.17 -12.37
N ILE A 386 -7.51 -13.24 -11.61
CA ILE A 386 -8.03 -12.81 -10.31
C ILE A 386 -9.50 -12.39 -10.42
N TYR A 387 -9.84 -11.58 -11.44
CA TYR A 387 -11.22 -11.17 -11.67
C TYR A 387 -12.16 -12.37 -11.86
N VAL A 388 -11.80 -13.31 -12.75
CA VAL A 388 -12.63 -14.48 -13.03
C VAL A 388 -12.77 -15.40 -11.83
N LEU A 389 -11.67 -15.68 -11.13
CA LEU A 389 -11.65 -16.54 -9.96
C LEU A 389 -12.53 -15.98 -8.82
N LEU A 390 -12.40 -14.69 -8.53
CA LEU A 390 -13.20 -14.03 -7.51
C LEU A 390 -14.69 -13.96 -7.88
N GLN A 391 -15.02 -13.70 -9.16
CA GLN A 391 -16.41 -13.69 -9.64
C GLN A 391 -17.06 -15.07 -9.56
N ARG A 392 -16.30 -16.15 -9.85
CA ARG A 392 -16.79 -17.52 -9.81
C ARG A 392 -16.68 -18.18 -8.45
N LYS A 393 -15.92 -17.57 -7.53
CA LYS A 393 -15.56 -18.14 -6.22
C LYS A 393 -14.88 -19.51 -6.33
N GLU A 394 -14.01 -19.66 -7.31
CA GLU A 394 -13.30 -20.91 -7.59
C GLU A 394 -11.79 -20.75 -7.38
N PRO A 395 -11.10 -21.75 -6.82
CA PRO A 395 -9.65 -21.74 -6.72
C PRO A 395 -8.99 -21.85 -8.10
N PHE A 396 -7.74 -21.39 -8.18
CA PHE A 396 -6.95 -21.48 -9.41
C PHE A 396 -6.48 -22.92 -9.65
N LEU A 397 -6.75 -23.42 -10.87
CA LEU A 397 -6.26 -24.70 -11.36
C LEU A 397 -5.16 -24.45 -12.40
N ASP A 398 -3.91 -24.77 -12.05
CA ASP A 398 -2.76 -24.65 -12.96
C ASP A 398 -2.68 -25.90 -13.87
N MET A 399 -3.75 -26.17 -14.64
CA MET A 399 -3.72 -27.22 -15.65
C MET A 399 -2.74 -26.82 -16.75
N ALA A 400 -1.78 -27.68 -17.02
CA ALA A 400 -0.73 -27.51 -18.03
C ALA A 400 -1.26 -27.55 -19.45
#